data_baae4659974a6e2ff7699db17315adb4
#
_entry.id   baae4659974a6e2ff7699db17315adb4
#
_cell.length_a   1.000
_cell.length_b   1.000
_cell.length_c   1.000
_cell.angle_alpha   90.00
_cell.angle_beta   90.00
_cell.angle_gamma   90.00
#
_symmetry.space_group_name_H-M   'P 1'
#
loop_
_entity.id
_entity.type
_entity.pdbx_description
1 polymer ?
#
loop_
_entity_poly.entity_id
_entity_poly.type
_entity_poly.pdbx_seq_one_letter_code
_entity_poly.pdbx_strand_id
1 'polypeptide(L)'
;MFCYGTMNSKASSSAATSVMASVGSDGSNGGTKQGSFLEGQILETPNLRKFTFLEIQTATRNFRPDGLIGFGGFGWVYKAWVDEKTMNPTTSGPRMAVAIMHGKEEWQKFLTVHLQSDIKLLGRFSHPNLVKLLGYCWEGMELFLVYEFITQGSLEDHLFFRGGCAPLSWEIRLKIAIGAARGLAFLHASEKKAMYRDFKASRILLDADYNAKLSDYGLAKLGSTGNSRMTIMPTRTHGYAAPEYVITGLLYETSDVYGFGVMMLEMLSGQRARDPNRPKGQMSIIDWAKPLVDRRKVARLMDPRLKGQFNSKQALQAVHVALSCLDREPSCRPSIKVVLEALEQI
;
A
#
# COMPACT_ATOMS: atom_id res chain seq x y z
N MET A 1 6.96 -5.12 -16.83
CA MET A 1 8.37 -5.14 -16.43
C MET A 1 9.02 -3.89 -16.99
N PHE A 2 9.02 -2.80 -16.25
CA PHE A 2 9.63 -1.54 -16.69
C PHE A 2 10.48 -0.99 -15.55
N CYS A 3 11.77 -0.82 -15.85
CA CYS A 3 12.74 -0.24 -14.92
C CYS A 3 12.54 1.28 -14.85
N TYR A 4 12.47 1.84 -13.64
CA TYR A 4 12.62 3.26 -13.40
C TYR A 4 14.07 3.67 -13.68
N GLY A 5 14.29 4.45 -14.75
CA GLY A 5 15.54 5.16 -14.98
C GLY A 5 15.67 6.33 -14.00
N THR A 6 16.66 6.27 -13.14
CA THR A 6 17.04 7.37 -12.25
C THR A 6 17.61 8.53 -13.07
N MET A 7 16.88 9.64 -13.16
CA MET A 7 17.48 10.92 -13.55
C MET A 7 17.98 11.64 -12.30
N ASN A 8 19.29 11.73 -12.17
CA ASN A 8 19.98 12.58 -11.22
C ASN A 8 19.68 14.06 -11.49
N SER A 9 18.95 14.72 -10.62
CA SER A 9 18.93 16.17 -10.53
C SER A 9 19.68 16.61 -9.28
N LYS A 10 20.82 17.25 -9.47
CA LYS A 10 21.58 17.96 -8.43
C LYS A 10 20.70 19.09 -7.89
N ALA A 11 20.35 19.03 -6.62
CA ALA A 11 19.76 20.13 -5.89
C ALA A 11 20.84 20.81 -5.05
N SER A 12 21.01 22.10 -5.29
CA SER A 12 21.85 23.02 -4.54
C SER A 12 21.23 23.29 -3.16
N SER A 13 22.08 23.22 -2.14
CA SER A 13 21.78 23.59 -0.75
C SER A 13 21.62 25.10 -0.60
N SER A 14 20.54 25.53 0.06
CA SER A 14 20.52 26.83 0.75
C SER A 14 19.97 26.65 2.16
N ALA A 15 20.81 26.99 3.13
CA ALA A 15 20.51 27.02 4.54
C ALA A 15 19.54 28.14 4.88
N ALA A 16 18.60 27.91 5.76
CA ALA A 16 17.87 28.95 6.48
C ALA A 16 17.65 28.56 7.94
N THR A 17 18.02 29.48 8.73
CA THR A 17 18.28 29.65 10.14
C THR A 17 17.02 29.39 11.01
N SER A 18 17.28 28.79 12.18
CA SER A 18 16.39 28.61 13.32
C SER A 18 15.93 29.95 13.96
N VAL A 19 14.67 29.98 14.39
CA VAL A 19 14.23 30.89 15.48
C VAL A 19 13.43 30.06 16.49
N MET A 20 13.98 29.98 17.71
CA MET A 20 13.31 29.48 18.90
C MET A 20 12.33 30.55 19.42
N ALA A 21 11.18 30.12 19.88
CA ALA A 21 10.42 30.83 20.91
C ALA A 21 9.81 29.82 21.88
N SER A 22 10.15 30.05 23.15
CA SER A 22 9.76 29.28 24.33
C SER A 22 8.51 29.89 24.99
N VAL A 23 7.93 29.05 25.89
CA VAL A 23 7.18 29.38 27.13
C VAL A 23 5.66 29.22 27.12
N GLY A 24 5.20 28.37 28.06
CA GLY A 24 3.92 28.43 28.73
C GLY A 24 3.45 27.06 29.27
N SER A 25 3.80 26.80 30.55
CA SER A 25 3.24 25.71 31.40
C SER A 25 1.81 26.03 31.82
N ASP A 26 0.95 25.04 31.90
CA ASP A 26 0.28 24.51 33.10
C ASP A 26 -1.02 23.76 32.75
N GLY A 27 -1.32 22.69 33.52
CA GLY A 27 -2.64 22.13 33.60
C GLY A 27 -2.74 20.61 33.47
N SER A 28 -2.43 19.91 34.58
CA SER A 28 -2.74 18.49 34.78
C SER A 28 -4.23 18.18 34.58
N ASN A 29 -4.55 17.20 33.77
CA ASN A 29 -5.69 16.32 34.03
C ASN A 29 -5.46 14.93 33.45
N GLY A 30 -5.54 13.90 34.29
CA GLY A 30 -5.36 12.51 33.94
C GLY A 30 -6.55 12.02 33.11
N GLY A 31 -6.30 11.89 31.84
CA GLY A 31 -7.15 11.20 30.86
C GLY A 31 -6.32 10.10 30.23
N THR A 32 -6.74 8.88 30.45
CA THR A 32 -6.22 7.66 29.81
C THR A 32 -5.87 7.93 28.35
N LYS A 33 -4.59 7.79 27.97
CA LYS A 33 -4.13 7.80 26.60
C LYS A 33 -4.71 6.61 25.85
N GLN A 34 -5.93 6.73 25.41
CA GLN A 34 -6.54 5.83 24.42
C GLN A 34 -6.12 6.34 23.04
N GLY A 35 -5.07 5.79 22.59
CA GLY A 35 -4.45 5.61 21.33
C GLY A 35 -4.74 6.53 20.15
N SER A 36 -3.72 7.28 19.79
CA SER A 36 -3.54 7.91 18.47
C SER A 36 -3.20 6.91 17.35
N PHE A 37 -3.82 5.73 17.31
CA PHE A 37 -3.48 4.72 16.29
C PHE A 37 -4.07 5.01 14.90
N LEU A 38 -5.03 5.93 14.82
CA LEU A 38 -5.72 6.26 13.58
C LEU A 38 -5.62 7.77 13.35
N GLU A 39 -4.45 8.23 12.89
CA GLU A 39 -4.25 9.65 12.49
C GLU A 39 -5.06 10.02 11.23
N GLY A 40 -5.92 9.12 10.74
CA GLY A 40 -6.78 9.34 9.59
C GLY A 40 -8.17 9.80 9.96
N GLN A 41 -8.86 10.39 8.99
CA GLN A 41 -10.24 10.82 9.12
C GLN A 41 -11.08 10.39 7.92
N ILE A 42 -12.34 10.11 8.15
CA ILE A 42 -13.33 9.92 7.11
C ILE A 42 -14.06 11.24 6.93
N LEU A 43 -13.81 11.91 5.80
CA LEU A 43 -14.42 13.20 5.50
C LEU A 43 -15.93 13.03 5.29
N GLU A 44 -16.74 13.98 5.73
CA GLU A 44 -18.19 13.97 5.49
C GLU A 44 -18.50 14.00 4.00
N THR A 45 -17.78 14.85 3.26
CA THR A 45 -17.89 14.96 1.79
C THR A 45 -16.53 14.72 1.15
N PRO A 46 -16.48 14.00 0.02
CA PRO A 46 -15.23 13.79 -0.70
C PRO A 46 -14.77 15.10 -1.34
N ASN A 47 -13.52 15.48 -1.12
CA ASN A 47 -12.90 16.60 -1.84
C ASN A 47 -12.26 16.07 -3.13
N LEU A 48 -13.09 15.72 -4.11
CA LEU A 48 -12.65 15.17 -5.39
C LEU A 48 -12.93 16.15 -6.52
N ARG A 49 -11.90 16.46 -7.31
CA ARG A 49 -12.07 17.17 -8.56
C ARG A 49 -12.64 16.24 -9.64
N LYS A 50 -13.65 16.69 -10.35
CA LYS A 50 -14.10 16.07 -11.60
C LYS A 50 -13.29 16.65 -12.76
N PHE A 51 -12.54 15.79 -13.45
CA PHE A 51 -11.80 16.14 -14.66
C PHE A 51 -12.62 15.81 -15.91
N THR A 52 -12.41 16.58 -16.97
CA THR A 52 -12.89 16.22 -18.32
C THR A 52 -11.87 15.26 -18.99
N PHE A 53 -12.32 14.51 -19.99
CA PHE A 53 -11.42 13.66 -20.78
C PHE A 53 -10.32 14.48 -21.47
N LEU A 54 -10.66 15.68 -22.00
CA LEU A 54 -9.69 16.58 -22.60
C LEU A 54 -8.59 17.04 -21.62
N GLU A 55 -8.95 17.29 -20.36
CA GLU A 55 -7.97 17.62 -19.32
C GLU A 55 -7.04 16.43 -19.02
N ILE A 56 -7.58 15.22 -18.92
CA ILE A 56 -6.78 14.00 -18.74
C ILE A 56 -5.84 13.79 -19.93
N GLN A 57 -6.34 13.91 -21.15
CA GLN A 57 -5.56 13.81 -22.37
C GLN A 57 -4.44 14.85 -22.42
N THR A 58 -4.73 16.09 -22.02
CA THR A 58 -3.75 17.18 -21.96
C THR A 58 -2.68 16.90 -20.90
N ALA A 59 -3.08 16.51 -19.67
CA ALA A 59 -2.16 16.21 -18.58
C ALA A 59 -1.19 15.05 -18.90
N THR A 60 -1.67 14.05 -19.63
CA THR A 60 -0.89 12.87 -20.06
C THR A 60 -0.16 13.06 -21.39
N ARG A 61 -0.28 14.25 -22.00
CA ARG A 61 0.24 14.56 -23.34
C ARG A 61 -0.23 13.53 -24.38
N ASN A 62 -1.53 13.30 -24.42
CA ASN A 62 -2.17 12.29 -25.27
C ASN A 62 -1.66 10.86 -24.97
N PHE A 63 -1.58 10.50 -23.70
CA PHE A 63 -1.18 9.16 -23.22
C PHE A 63 0.19 8.71 -23.75
N ARG A 64 1.15 9.64 -23.80
CA ARG A 64 2.48 9.34 -24.30
C ARG A 64 3.14 8.17 -23.57
N PRO A 65 3.84 7.28 -24.29
CA PRO A 65 4.49 6.12 -23.69
C PRO A 65 5.56 6.46 -22.64
N ASP A 66 6.23 7.60 -22.77
CA ASP A 66 7.23 8.08 -21.80
C ASP A 66 6.62 8.52 -20.46
N GLY A 67 5.31 8.82 -20.45
CA GLY A 67 4.54 9.06 -19.22
C GLY A 67 4.04 7.80 -18.53
N LEU A 68 4.10 6.64 -19.18
CA LEU A 68 3.61 5.39 -18.62
C LEU A 68 4.55 4.89 -17.51
N ILE A 69 4.03 4.81 -16.28
CA ILE A 69 4.81 4.42 -15.09
C ILE A 69 4.42 3.07 -14.53
N GLY A 70 3.34 2.47 -15.02
CA GLY A 70 2.92 1.17 -14.54
C GLY A 70 1.73 0.59 -15.30
N PHE A 71 1.55 -0.71 -15.08
CA PHE A 71 0.40 -1.45 -15.56
C PHE A 71 -0.05 -2.40 -14.45
N GLY A 72 -1.25 -2.20 -13.92
CA GLY A 72 -1.80 -2.97 -12.82
C GLY A 72 -3.06 -3.75 -13.19
N GLY A 73 -3.65 -4.38 -12.19
CA GLY A 73 -4.92 -5.08 -12.34
C GLY A 73 -6.06 -4.20 -12.85
N PHE A 74 -6.04 -2.91 -12.49
CA PHE A 74 -7.06 -1.94 -12.91
C PHE A 74 -6.80 -1.42 -14.33
N GLY A 75 -5.55 -1.17 -14.71
CA GLY A 75 -5.21 -0.63 -16.03
C GLY A 75 -3.83 0.00 -16.09
N TRP A 76 -3.70 0.97 -16.99
CA TRP A 76 -2.47 1.72 -17.23
C TRP A 76 -2.35 2.88 -16.25
N VAL A 77 -1.14 3.18 -15.77
CA VAL A 77 -0.88 4.31 -14.87
C VAL A 77 0.11 5.25 -15.53
N TYR A 78 -0.30 6.51 -15.67
CA TYR A 78 0.49 7.58 -16.28
C TYR A 78 0.91 8.60 -15.23
N LYS A 79 2.16 9.04 -15.27
CA LYS A 79 2.60 10.23 -14.55
C LYS A 79 2.21 11.46 -15.35
N ALA A 80 1.57 12.40 -14.68
CA ALA A 80 1.12 13.65 -15.28
C ALA A 80 1.43 14.83 -14.37
N TRP A 81 1.19 16.05 -14.85
CA TRP A 81 1.47 17.28 -14.12
C TRP A 81 0.25 18.17 -14.13
N VAL A 82 -0.11 18.67 -12.94
CA VAL A 82 -1.18 19.63 -12.73
C VAL A 82 -0.68 20.82 -11.94
N ASP A 83 -1.33 21.96 -12.09
CA ASP A 83 -1.08 23.14 -11.25
C ASP A 83 -1.49 22.85 -9.80
N GLU A 84 -0.66 23.23 -8.85
CA GLU A 84 -0.86 22.89 -7.43
C GLU A 84 -2.13 23.50 -6.84
N LYS A 85 -2.56 24.67 -7.32
CA LYS A 85 -3.72 25.39 -6.76
C LYS A 85 -5.01 25.06 -7.48
N THR A 86 -4.97 25.03 -8.79
CA THR A 86 -6.18 24.85 -9.62
C THR A 86 -6.43 23.42 -10.02
N MET A 87 -5.42 22.57 -9.88
CA MET A 87 -5.43 21.18 -10.39
C MET A 87 -5.59 21.09 -11.92
N ASN A 88 -5.49 22.19 -12.65
CA ASN A 88 -5.56 22.18 -14.11
C ASN A 88 -4.31 21.53 -14.72
N PRO A 89 -4.42 20.83 -15.84
CA PRO A 89 -3.26 20.33 -16.58
C PRO A 89 -2.30 21.49 -16.90
N THR A 90 -1.01 21.30 -16.62
CA THR A 90 -0.02 22.34 -16.86
C THR A 90 1.31 21.78 -17.36
N THR A 91 1.97 22.52 -18.22
CA THR A 91 3.34 22.25 -18.68
C THR A 91 4.36 23.24 -18.11
N SER A 92 3.91 24.29 -17.43
CA SER A 92 4.74 25.40 -16.93
C SER A 92 4.21 25.90 -15.58
N GLY A 93 5.05 26.63 -14.83
CA GLY A 93 4.69 27.18 -13.51
C GLY A 93 4.80 26.19 -12.36
N PRO A 94 4.29 26.57 -11.15
CA PRO A 94 4.19 25.69 -10.00
C PRO A 94 3.33 24.47 -10.35
N ARG A 95 3.91 23.28 -10.23
CA ARG A 95 3.25 22.06 -10.67
C ARG A 95 3.47 20.91 -9.71
N MET A 96 2.42 20.13 -9.53
CA MET A 96 2.41 18.90 -8.75
C MET A 96 2.35 17.69 -9.68
N ALA A 97 3.13 16.66 -9.37
CA ALA A 97 3.03 15.38 -10.06
C ALA A 97 1.79 14.62 -9.55
N VAL A 98 1.06 14.00 -10.48
CA VAL A 98 -0.07 13.12 -10.19
C VAL A 98 0.09 11.79 -10.92
N ALA A 99 -0.54 10.74 -10.39
CA ALA A 99 -0.67 9.44 -11.04
C ALA A 99 -2.10 9.31 -11.59
N ILE A 100 -2.22 9.17 -12.90
CA ILE A 100 -3.51 9.01 -13.59
C ILE A 100 -3.66 7.54 -13.97
N MET A 101 -4.61 6.87 -13.35
CA MET A 101 -4.92 5.48 -13.62
C MET A 101 -6.08 5.38 -14.60
N HIS A 102 -5.85 4.73 -15.74
CA HIS A 102 -6.85 4.48 -16.77
C HIS A 102 -7.45 3.08 -16.59
N GLY A 103 -8.73 3.00 -16.33
CA GLY A 103 -9.44 1.73 -16.12
C GLY A 103 -9.62 0.94 -17.42
N LYS A 104 -9.43 -0.38 -17.36
CA LYS A 104 -9.70 -1.30 -18.47
C LYS A 104 -11.21 -1.39 -18.75
N GLU A 105 -11.60 -1.64 -20.00
CA GLU A 105 -12.99 -1.84 -20.40
C GLU A 105 -13.74 -2.90 -19.59
N GLU A 106 -13.05 -3.96 -19.16
CA GLU A 106 -13.63 -5.02 -18.33
C GLU A 106 -14.15 -4.48 -16.99
N TRP A 107 -13.41 -3.54 -16.38
CA TRP A 107 -13.83 -2.87 -15.15
C TRP A 107 -14.99 -1.93 -15.37
N GLN A 108 -15.09 -1.31 -16.53
CA GLN A 108 -16.17 -0.39 -16.89
C GLN A 108 -17.52 -1.12 -16.94
N LYS A 109 -17.56 -2.34 -17.46
CA LYS A 109 -18.77 -3.17 -17.53
C LYS A 109 -19.27 -3.62 -16.15
N PHE A 110 -18.36 -3.89 -15.21
CA PHE A 110 -18.70 -4.34 -13.85
C PHE A 110 -19.06 -3.20 -12.88
N LEU A 111 -18.63 -1.98 -13.15
CA LEU A 111 -18.66 -0.87 -12.20
C LEU A 111 -19.81 0.13 -12.39
N THR A 112 -20.61 -0.01 -13.44
CA THR A 112 -21.54 1.04 -13.91
C THR A 112 -22.62 1.48 -12.91
N VAL A 113 -23.08 0.63 -11.98
CA VAL A 113 -24.21 0.98 -11.09
C VAL A 113 -23.73 1.54 -9.73
N HIS A 114 -22.58 1.10 -9.23
CA HIS A 114 -22.09 1.48 -7.88
C HIS A 114 -20.83 2.34 -7.87
N LEU A 115 -20.21 2.52 -9.02
CA LEU A 115 -18.89 3.16 -9.14
C LEU A 115 -18.84 4.58 -8.58
N GLN A 116 -19.88 5.39 -8.81
CA GLN A 116 -19.91 6.75 -8.28
C GLN A 116 -19.94 6.78 -6.75
N SER A 117 -20.68 5.86 -6.13
CA SER A 117 -20.72 5.74 -4.68
C SER A 117 -19.37 5.26 -4.13
N ASP A 118 -18.71 4.35 -4.84
CA ASP A 118 -17.43 3.80 -4.47
C ASP A 118 -16.31 4.84 -4.60
N ILE A 119 -16.25 5.60 -5.70
CA ILE A 119 -15.31 6.71 -5.89
C ILE A 119 -15.54 7.79 -4.82
N LYS A 120 -16.79 8.15 -4.54
CA LYS A 120 -17.11 9.12 -3.47
C LYS A 120 -16.66 8.63 -2.11
N LEU A 121 -16.81 7.34 -1.83
CA LEU A 121 -16.36 6.79 -0.55
C LEU A 121 -14.83 6.76 -0.47
N LEU A 122 -14.12 6.37 -1.53
CA LEU A 122 -12.66 6.42 -1.59
C LEU A 122 -12.13 7.84 -1.35
N GLY A 123 -12.78 8.83 -1.95
CA GLY A 123 -12.42 10.24 -1.77
C GLY A 123 -12.67 10.78 -0.36
N ARG A 124 -13.39 10.06 0.49
CA ARG A 124 -13.58 10.41 1.91
C ARG A 124 -12.45 9.94 2.81
N PHE A 125 -11.67 8.94 2.38
CA PHE A 125 -10.56 8.44 3.18
C PHE A 125 -9.37 9.39 3.12
N SER A 126 -8.95 9.88 4.27
CA SER A 126 -7.75 10.71 4.44
C SER A 126 -6.89 10.10 5.54
N HIS A 127 -5.75 9.51 5.17
CA HIS A 127 -4.83 8.87 6.11
C HIS A 127 -3.39 8.96 5.58
N PRO A 128 -2.38 9.23 6.42
CA PRO A 128 -0.98 9.36 5.97
C PRO A 128 -0.43 8.10 5.27
N ASN A 129 -0.94 6.93 5.61
CA ASN A 129 -0.52 5.66 5.00
C ASN A 129 -1.46 5.15 3.89
N LEU A 130 -2.32 5.99 3.34
CA LEU A 130 -3.12 5.72 2.14
C LEU A 130 -2.73 6.69 1.03
N VAL A 131 -2.67 6.22 -0.21
CA VAL A 131 -2.49 7.10 -1.37
C VAL A 131 -3.76 7.91 -1.58
N LYS A 132 -3.65 9.24 -1.61
CA LYS A 132 -4.79 10.14 -1.69
C LYS A 132 -5.40 10.15 -3.08
N LEU A 133 -6.70 9.89 -3.19
CA LEU A 133 -7.47 10.14 -4.41
C LEU A 133 -7.77 11.64 -4.50
N LEU A 134 -7.36 12.28 -5.60
CA LEU A 134 -7.49 13.71 -5.84
C LEU A 134 -8.69 14.05 -6.73
N GLY A 135 -9.05 13.13 -7.61
CA GLY A 135 -10.15 13.34 -8.52
C GLY A 135 -10.39 12.17 -9.46
N TYR A 136 -11.31 12.35 -10.37
CA TYR A 136 -11.69 11.35 -11.36
C TYR A 136 -12.19 12.01 -12.65
N CYS A 137 -12.12 11.25 -13.74
CA CYS A 137 -12.85 11.53 -14.96
C CYS A 137 -13.72 10.33 -15.30
N TRP A 138 -14.98 10.60 -15.64
CA TRP A 138 -15.89 9.58 -16.16
C TRP A 138 -16.71 10.19 -17.26
N GLU A 139 -16.35 9.90 -18.49
CA GLU A 139 -17.01 10.37 -19.70
C GLU A 139 -17.16 9.21 -20.70
N GLY A 140 -18.39 8.93 -21.11
CA GLY A 140 -18.71 7.80 -21.97
C GLY A 140 -18.28 6.47 -21.33
N MET A 141 -17.40 5.75 -22.01
CA MET A 141 -16.81 4.49 -21.55
C MET A 141 -15.45 4.68 -20.88
N GLU A 142 -14.97 5.91 -20.72
CA GLU A 142 -13.67 6.20 -20.18
C GLU A 142 -13.72 6.52 -18.68
N LEU A 143 -12.93 5.79 -17.91
CA LEU A 143 -12.76 6.00 -16.48
C LEU A 143 -11.30 6.23 -16.14
N PHE A 144 -11.02 7.37 -15.51
CA PHE A 144 -9.72 7.69 -14.96
C PHE A 144 -9.84 8.06 -13.49
N LEU A 145 -8.89 7.58 -12.69
CA LEU A 145 -8.72 7.99 -11.29
C LEU A 145 -7.40 8.75 -11.17
N VAL A 146 -7.44 9.91 -10.52
CA VAL A 146 -6.29 10.80 -10.35
C VAL A 146 -5.85 10.76 -8.90
N TYR A 147 -4.64 10.24 -8.65
CA TYR A 147 -4.04 10.10 -7.33
C TYR A 147 -2.83 11.02 -7.14
N GLU A 148 -2.46 11.28 -5.88
CA GLU A 148 -1.13 11.83 -5.58
C GLU A 148 -0.04 10.93 -6.15
N PHE A 149 1.04 11.52 -6.65
CA PHE A 149 2.19 10.77 -7.16
C PHE A 149 3.17 10.45 -6.03
N ILE A 150 3.48 9.18 -5.84
CA ILE A 150 4.43 8.71 -4.83
C ILE A 150 5.78 8.43 -5.48
N THR A 151 6.85 8.95 -4.88
CA THR A 151 8.13 9.20 -5.57
C THR A 151 9.09 8.02 -5.62
N GLN A 152 9.07 7.11 -4.63
CA GLN A 152 10.07 6.04 -4.52
C GLN A 152 9.60 4.70 -5.13
N GLY A 153 8.42 4.67 -5.79
CA GLY A 153 7.89 3.43 -6.36
C GLY A 153 7.36 2.46 -5.30
N SER A 154 7.32 1.18 -5.63
CA SER A 154 6.72 0.16 -4.77
C SER A 154 7.76 -0.53 -3.86
N LEU A 155 7.28 -1.08 -2.74
CA LEU A 155 8.08 -1.94 -1.86
C LEU A 155 8.66 -3.14 -2.63
N GLU A 156 7.91 -3.70 -3.58
CA GLU A 156 8.38 -4.81 -4.43
C GLU A 156 9.63 -4.44 -5.20
N ASP A 157 9.68 -3.23 -5.78
CA ASP A 157 10.84 -2.73 -6.53
C ASP A 157 12.10 -2.68 -5.65
N HIS A 158 11.97 -2.17 -4.43
CA HIS A 158 13.07 -2.09 -3.47
C HIS A 158 13.55 -3.45 -2.93
N LEU A 159 12.63 -4.42 -2.79
CA LEU A 159 13.00 -5.75 -2.30
C LEU A 159 13.69 -6.60 -3.38
N PHE A 160 13.21 -6.54 -4.64
CA PHE A 160 13.52 -7.56 -5.64
C PHE A 160 14.20 -7.03 -6.91
N PHE A 161 14.10 -5.74 -7.23
CA PHE A 161 14.79 -5.19 -8.40
C PHE A 161 16.16 -4.64 -8.01
N ARG A 162 17.20 -5.28 -8.55
CA ARG A 162 18.61 -4.97 -8.25
C ARG A 162 19.16 -3.77 -9.03
N GLY A 163 18.33 -2.81 -9.38
CA GLY A 163 18.68 -1.67 -10.22
C GLY A 163 19.51 -0.56 -9.55
N GLY A 164 20.44 -0.89 -8.65
CA GLY A 164 21.35 0.10 -8.07
C GLY A 164 20.86 0.83 -6.82
N CYS A 165 19.65 0.56 -6.33
CA CYS A 165 19.19 1.11 -5.05
C CYS A 165 19.83 0.37 -3.87
N ALA A 166 20.22 1.12 -2.83
CA ALA A 166 20.67 0.54 -1.58
C ALA A 166 19.56 -0.33 -0.95
N PRO A 167 19.89 -1.49 -0.36
CA PRO A 167 18.91 -2.32 0.32
C PRO A 167 18.23 -1.55 1.45
N LEU A 168 16.91 -1.72 1.60
CA LEU A 168 16.19 -1.19 2.75
C LEU A 168 16.77 -1.75 4.05
N SER A 169 17.10 -0.86 4.99
CA SER A 169 17.60 -1.24 6.31
C SER A 169 16.52 -1.90 7.16
N TRP A 170 16.91 -2.55 8.26
CA TRP A 170 16.01 -3.14 9.24
C TRP A 170 14.97 -2.13 9.76
N GLU A 171 15.43 -0.95 10.16
CA GLU A 171 14.59 0.11 10.70
C GLU A 171 13.59 0.62 9.65
N ILE A 172 14.03 0.80 8.40
CA ILE A 172 13.14 1.23 7.32
C ILE A 172 12.10 0.14 7.03
N ARG A 173 12.48 -1.15 7.04
CA ARG A 173 11.50 -2.25 6.83
C ARG A 173 10.46 -2.30 7.95
N LEU A 174 10.85 -2.10 9.21
CA LEU A 174 9.91 -2.00 10.32
C LEU A 174 9.00 -0.77 10.17
N LYS A 175 9.56 0.40 9.84
CA LYS A 175 8.79 1.61 9.57
C LYS A 175 7.73 1.38 8.48
N ILE A 176 8.10 0.72 7.39
CA ILE A 176 7.19 0.37 6.29
C ILE A 176 6.10 -0.58 6.78
N ALA A 177 6.45 -1.63 7.55
CA ALA A 177 5.49 -2.58 8.09
C ALA A 177 4.46 -1.89 9.01
N ILE A 178 4.93 -1.05 9.93
CA ILE A 178 4.09 -0.28 10.86
C ILE A 178 3.17 0.65 10.06
N GLY A 179 3.69 1.41 9.08
CA GLY A 179 2.87 2.29 8.25
C GLY A 179 1.81 1.53 7.45
N ALA A 180 2.17 0.40 6.87
CA ALA A 180 1.23 -0.46 6.14
C ALA A 180 0.14 -1.03 7.07
N ALA A 181 0.51 -1.46 8.30
CA ALA A 181 -0.45 -1.92 9.29
C ALA A 181 -1.40 -0.80 9.76
N ARG A 182 -0.91 0.43 9.93
CA ARG A 182 -1.73 1.62 10.27
C ARG A 182 -2.76 1.91 9.17
N GLY A 183 -2.32 1.95 7.91
CA GLY A 183 -3.23 2.16 6.78
C GLY A 183 -4.31 1.08 6.68
N LEU A 184 -3.94 -0.19 6.88
CA LEU A 184 -4.87 -1.31 6.84
C LEU A 184 -5.82 -1.28 8.06
N ALA A 185 -5.33 -0.94 9.25
CA ALA A 185 -6.15 -0.81 10.46
C ALA A 185 -7.20 0.31 10.32
N PHE A 186 -6.82 1.43 9.70
CA PHE A 186 -7.76 2.51 9.39
C PHE A 186 -8.90 2.04 8.45
N LEU A 187 -8.57 1.27 7.41
CA LEU A 187 -9.58 0.73 6.49
C LEU A 187 -10.52 -0.24 7.20
N HIS A 188 -10.00 -1.17 8.00
CA HIS A 188 -10.79 -2.15 8.75
C HIS A 188 -11.65 -1.53 9.85
N ALA A 189 -11.21 -0.41 10.45
CA ALA A 189 -11.98 0.33 11.46
C ALA A 189 -13.08 1.20 10.86
N SER A 190 -13.12 1.39 9.53
CA SER A 190 -14.14 2.22 8.89
C SER A 190 -15.53 1.61 9.08
N GLU A 191 -16.58 2.44 9.19
CA GLU A 191 -17.97 2.00 9.39
C GLU A 191 -18.44 0.97 8.35
N LYS A 192 -17.92 1.05 7.14
CA LYS A 192 -18.21 0.12 6.04
C LYS A 192 -17.23 -1.04 5.95
N LYS A 193 -16.30 -1.17 6.93
CA LYS A 193 -15.29 -2.24 6.96
C LYS A 193 -14.66 -2.45 5.59
N ALA A 194 -13.94 -1.43 5.12
CA ALA A 194 -13.31 -1.46 3.82
C ALA A 194 -12.18 -2.50 3.79
N MET A 195 -12.37 -3.57 3.05
CA MET A 195 -11.36 -4.59 2.83
C MET A 195 -10.42 -4.18 1.71
N TYR A 196 -9.13 -4.47 1.87
CA TYR A 196 -8.11 -4.14 0.89
C TYR A 196 -8.11 -5.09 -0.32
N ARG A 197 -8.33 -6.39 -0.08
CA ARG A 197 -8.55 -7.49 -1.02
C ARG A 197 -7.29 -8.07 -1.71
N ASP A 198 -6.37 -7.26 -2.19
CA ASP A 198 -5.17 -7.72 -2.91
C ASP A 198 -3.93 -7.10 -2.28
N PHE A 199 -3.76 -7.35 -0.97
CA PHE A 199 -2.64 -6.83 -0.19
C PHE A 199 -1.34 -7.52 -0.60
N LYS A 200 -0.37 -6.74 -1.08
CA LYS A 200 0.93 -7.24 -1.56
C LYS A 200 1.98 -6.13 -1.65
N ALA A 201 3.26 -6.50 -1.70
CA ALA A 201 4.38 -5.55 -1.74
C ALA A 201 4.33 -4.57 -2.91
N SER A 202 3.81 -4.96 -4.08
CA SER A 202 3.71 -4.06 -5.25
C SER A 202 2.64 -2.97 -5.12
N ARG A 203 1.77 -3.03 -4.09
CA ARG A 203 0.74 -2.02 -3.80
C ARG A 203 1.06 -1.16 -2.59
N ILE A 204 2.23 -1.34 -2.01
CA ILE A 204 2.76 -0.47 -0.98
C ILE A 204 3.76 0.46 -1.65
N LEU A 205 3.36 1.71 -1.86
CA LEU A 205 4.22 2.74 -2.41
C LEU A 205 5.00 3.42 -1.30
N LEU A 206 6.18 3.92 -1.61
CA LEU A 206 7.06 4.57 -0.65
C LEU A 206 7.25 6.04 -1.04
N ASP A 207 7.02 6.94 -0.09
CA ASP A 207 7.31 8.36 -0.29
C ASP A 207 8.81 8.67 -0.14
N ALA A 208 9.19 9.95 -0.22
CA ALA A 208 10.58 10.39 -0.13
C ALA A 208 11.27 9.97 1.17
N ASP A 209 10.50 9.84 2.26
CA ASP A 209 10.99 9.46 3.59
C ASP A 209 10.77 7.97 3.89
N TYR A 210 10.44 7.17 2.89
CA TYR A 210 10.10 5.74 3.02
C TYR A 210 8.88 5.47 3.92
N ASN A 211 7.94 6.41 4.03
CA ASN A 211 6.65 6.08 4.64
C ASN A 211 5.83 5.23 3.67
N ALA A 212 5.21 4.19 4.20
CA ALA A 212 4.33 3.34 3.41
C ALA A 212 3.02 4.04 3.09
N LYS A 213 2.61 3.97 1.83
CA LYS A 213 1.32 4.44 1.32
C LYS A 213 0.63 3.33 0.55
N LEU A 214 -0.49 2.85 1.06
CA LEU A 214 -1.27 1.80 0.43
C LEU A 214 -1.99 2.36 -0.80
N SER A 215 -1.75 1.77 -1.97
CA SER A 215 -2.40 2.12 -3.24
C SER A 215 -3.54 1.15 -3.58
N ASP A 216 -4.40 1.51 -4.52
CA ASP A 216 -5.47 0.65 -5.07
C ASP A 216 -6.48 0.11 -4.03
N TYR A 217 -6.50 0.69 -2.81
CA TYR A 217 -7.52 0.34 -1.81
C TYR A 217 -8.91 0.71 -2.30
N GLY A 218 -9.89 -0.11 -1.97
CA GLY A 218 -11.30 0.15 -2.28
C GLY A 218 -11.72 -0.03 -3.76
N LEU A 219 -10.80 -0.37 -4.67
CA LEU A 219 -11.16 -0.93 -5.98
C LEU A 219 -11.74 -2.36 -5.83
N ALA A 220 -11.62 -2.93 -4.65
CA ALA A 220 -12.41 -4.05 -4.23
C ALA A 220 -13.72 -3.52 -3.63
N LYS A 221 -14.85 -3.98 -4.13
CA LYS A 221 -16.18 -3.64 -3.63
C LYS A 221 -16.16 -3.46 -2.12
N LEU A 222 -16.48 -2.27 -1.68
CA LEU A 222 -16.79 -1.98 -0.30
C LEU A 222 -17.82 -2.99 0.16
N GLY A 223 -17.52 -3.65 1.29
CA GLY A 223 -18.26 -4.79 1.75
C GLY A 223 -19.76 -4.60 1.59
N SER A 224 -20.35 -5.32 0.66
CA SER A 224 -21.80 -5.40 0.57
C SER A 224 -22.28 -6.03 1.85
N THR A 225 -23.01 -5.27 2.63
CA THR A 225 -23.82 -5.78 3.71
C THR A 225 -24.66 -6.94 3.16
N GLY A 226 -24.30 -8.16 3.54
CA GLY A 226 -25.08 -9.37 3.29
C GLY A 226 -24.87 -10.02 1.92
N ASN A 227 -24.34 -11.23 1.92
CA ASN A 227 -24.48 -12.29 0.91
C ASN A 227 -24.11 -12.03 -0.56
N SER A 228 -23.32 -11.05 -0.89
CA SER A 228 -22.83 -10.93 -2.27
C SER A 228 -21.58 -11.79 -2.45
N ARG A 229 -21.78 -13.03 -2.88
CA ARG A 229 -20.76 -13.85 -3.54
C ARG A 229 -20.23 -13.07 -4.73
N MET A 230 -19.16 -12.33 -4.54
CA MET A 230 -18.42 -11.80 -5.67
C MET A 230 -17.53 -12.91 -6.23
N THR A 231 -18.05 -13.61 -7.21
CA THR A 231 -17.26 -14.42 -8.13
C THR A 231 -16.44 -13.45 -9.02
N ILE A 232 -15.50 -12.75 -8.43
CA ILE A 232 -14.44 -12.14 -9.21
C ILE A 232 -13.35 -13.20 -9.18
N MET A 233 -12.93 -13.63 -10.37
CA MET A 233 -11.79 -14.52 -10.50
C MET A 233 -10.71 -14.08 -9.52
N PRO A 234 -10.21 -14.97 -8.66
CA PRO A 234 -9.12 -14.65 -7.78
C PRO A 234 -8.03 -14.07 -8.66
N THR A 235 -7.77 -12.77 -8.52
CA THR A 235 -6.59 -12.16 -9.14
C THR A 235 -5.47 -13.07 -8.69
N ARG A 236 -4.85 -13.78 -9.65
CA ARG A 236 -3.81 -14.77 -9.39
C ARG A 236 -2.55 -14.08 -8.88
N THR A 237 -2.69 -13.41 -7.74
CA THR A 237 -1.53 -12.91 -7.01
C THR A 237 -0.93 -14.10 -6.29
N HIS A 238 -0.10 -14.82 -7.06
CA HIS A 238 0.46 -16.10 -6.68
C HIS A 238 1.21 -15.96 -5.35
N GLY A 239 0.65 -16.57 -4.30
CA GLY A 239 1.28 -16.68 -3.00
C GLY A 239 0.75 -15.76 -1.89
N TYR A 240 -0.09 -14.76 -2.19
CA TYR A 240 -0.65 -13.83 -1.18
C TYR A 240 -2.10 -14.13 -0.80
N ALA A 241 -2.84 -14.81 -1.66
CA ALA A 241 -4.26 -15.09 -1.42
C ALA A 241 -4.45 -16.05 -0.25
N ALA A 242 -5.31 -15.67 0.68
CA ALA A 242 -5.68 -16.50 1.83
C ALA A 242 -6.39 -17.79 1.37
N PRO A 243 -6.17 -18.94 2.07
CA PRO A 243 -6.75 -20.23 1.67
C PRO A 243 -8.27 -20.21 1.54
N GLU A 244 -8.97 -19.61 2.49
CA GLU A 244 -10.43 -19.50 2.48
C GLU A 244 -10.92 -18.67 1.28
N TYR A 245 -10.21 -17.60 0.92
CA TYR A 245 -10.56 -16.79 -0.23
C TYR A 245 -10.37 -17.55 -1.55
N VAL A 246 -9.33 -18.35 -1.66
CA VAL A 246 -9.09 -19.21 -2.84
C VAL A 246 -10.19 -20.27 -2.99
N ILE A 247 -10.65 -20.86 -1.87
CA ILE A 247 -11.62 -21.97 -1.88
C ILE A 247 -13.05 -21.45 -2.05
N THR A 248 -13.41 -20.38 -1.33
CA THR A 248 -14.81 -19.92 -1.21
C THR A 248 -15.13 -18.72 -2.09
N GLY A 249 -14.11 -17.95 -2.52
CA GLY A 249 -14.29 -16.65 -3.15
C GLY A 249 -14.77 -15.56 -2.17
N LEU A 250 -14.89 -15.89 -0.86
CA LEU A 250 -15.32 -14.93 0.16
C LEU A 250 -14.11 -14.23 0.77
N LEU A 251 -14.21 -12.93 0.82
CA LEU A 251 -13.16 -12.06 1.37
C LEU A 251 -13.57 -11.57 2.77
N TYR A 252 -12.62 -11.62 3.70
CA TYR A 252 -12.76 -11.15 5.07
C TYR A 252 -11.61 -10.19 5.42
N GLU A 253 -11.75 -9.40 6.49
CA GLU A 253 -10.65 -8.61 7.05
C GLU A 253 -9.43 -9.49 7.35
N THR A 254 -9.67 -10.71 7.83
CA THR A 254 -8.63 -11.71 8.11
C THR A 254 -7.91 -12.23 6.85
N SER A 255 -8.52 -12.09 5.67
CA SER A 255 -7.84 -12.41 4.40
C SER A 255 -6.80 -11.35 4.03
N ASP A 256 -7.06 -10.07 4.34
CA ASP A 256 -6.06 -8.99 4.18
C ASP A 256 -4.91 -9.17 5.17
N VAL A 257 -5.21 -9.60 6.41
CA VAL A 257 -4.18 -9.92 7.42
C VAL A 257 -3.27 -11.05 6.95
N TYR A 258 -3.80 -12.05 6.27
CA TYR A 258 -2.98 -13.10 5.66
C TYR A 258 -2.03 -12.53 4.60
N GLY A 259 -2.52 -11.70 3.69
CA GLY A 259 -1.69 -11.01 2.70
C GLY A 259 -0.59 -10.17 3.35
N PHE A 260 -0.92 -9.48 4.46
CA PHE A 260 0.05 -8.73 5.27
C PHE A 260 1.14 -9.65 5.83
N GLY A 261 0.79 -10.82 6.36
CA GLY A 261 1.76 -11.81 6.85
C GLY A 261 2.72 -12.29 5.75
N VAL A 262 2.22 -12.52 4.53
CA VAL A 262 3.07 -12.89 3.37
C VAL A 262 4.04 -11.75 3.03
N MET A 263 3.56 -10.52 2.95
CA MET A 263 4.40 -9.34 2.70
C MET A 263 5.48 -9.18 3.78
N MET A 264 5.14 -9.39 5.05
CA MET A 264 6.11 -9.38 6.14
C MET A 264 7.23 -10.42 5.93
N LEU A 265 6.90 -11.66 5.54
CA LEU A 265 7.91 -12.66 5.24
C LEU A 265 8.80 -12.26 4.06
N GLU A 266 8.25 -11.63 3.02
CA GLU A 266 9.05 -11.09 1.91
C GLU A 266 10.03 -10.02 2.39
N MET A 267 9.56 -9.08 3.20
CA MET A 267 10.41 -8.03 3.77
C MET A 267 11.50 -8.57 4.67
N LEU A 268 11.19 -9.57 5.52
CA LEU A 268 12.17 -10.14 6.45
C LEU A 268 13.22 -10.97 5.72
N SER A 269 12.84 -11.70 4.69
CA SER A 269 13.72 -12.68 4.02
C SER A 269 14.36 -12.18 2.74
N GLY A 270 13.81 -11.13 2.10
CA GLY A 270 14.20 -10.74 0.74
C GLY A 270 13.82 -11.77 -0.32
N GLN A 271 12.92 -12.70 0.00
CA GLN A 271 12.47 -13.77 -0.87
C GLN A 271 11.04 -13.50 -1.37
N ARG A 272 10.73 -13.80 -2.63
CA ARG A 272 9.38 -13.63 -3.18
C ARG A 272 8.38 -14.60 -2.55
N ALA A 273 7.13 -14.19 -2.43
CA ALA A 273 6.00 -14.99 -1.92
C ALA A 273 5.92 -16.37 -2.58
N ARG A 274 6.16 -16.43 -3.87
CA ARG A 274 6.30 -17.66 -4.62
C ARG A 274 7.53 -17.62 -5.52
N ASP A 275 8.33 -18.67 -5.45
CA ASP A 275 9.49 -18.88 -6.32
C ASP A 275 9.50 -20.34 -6.82
N PRO A 276 9.30 -20.56 -8.13
CA PRO A 276 9.31 -21.89 -8.72
C PRO A 276 10.70 -22.57 -8.70
N ASN A 277 11.77 -21.80 -8.48
CA ASN A 277 13.13 -22.33 -8.40
C ASN A 277 13.47 -22.92 -7.03
N ARG A 278 12.62 -22.71 -6.02
CA ARG A 278 12.80 -23.36 -4.72
C ARG A 278 12.48 -24.85 -4.82
N PRO A 279 13.02 -25.69 -3.92
CA PRO A 279 12.73 -27.12 -3.86
C PRO A 279 11.22 -27.41 -3.82
N LYS A 280 10.84 -28.55 -4.38
CA LYS A 280 9.44 -29.04 -4.32
C LYS A 280 8.96 -29.05 -2.87
N GLY A 281 7.77 -28.46 -2.60
CA GLY A 281 7.24 -28.29 -1.25
C GLY A 281 7.69 -27.02 -0.53
N GLN A 282 8.61 -26.23 -1.12
CA GLN A 282 9.07 -24.94 -0.58
C GLN A 282 8.89 -23.77 -1.56
N MET A 283 8.14 -23.97 -2.63
CA MET A 283 7.86 -22.91 -3.62
C MET A 283 7.09 -21.74 -3.00
N SER A 284 6.25 -21.99 -2.00
CA SER A 284 5.63 -20.95 -1.18
C SER A 284 6.62 -20.47 -0.12
N ILE A 285 6.69 -19.14 0.10
CA ILE A 285 7.51 -18.54 1.15
C ILE A 285 7.12 -19.05 2.54
N ILE A 286 5.84 -19.37 2.75
CA ILE A 286 5.30 -19.86 4.02
C ILE A 286 5.88 -21.23 4.33
N ASP A 287 5.84 -22.15 3.36
CA ASP A 287 6.35 -23.51 3.54
C ASP A 287 7.88 -23.53 3.67
N TRP A 288 8.56 -22.60 2.99
CA TRP A 288 9.99 -22.39 3.12
C TRP A 288 10.38 -21.81 4.49
N ALA A 289 9.60 -20.86 5.02
CA ALA A 289 9.91 -20.17 6.28
C ALA A 289 9.65 -21.04 7.51
N LYS A 290 8.55 -21.82 7.55
CA LYS A 290 8.11 -22.61 8.72
C LYS A 290 9.22 -23.42 9.41
N PRO A 291 10.05 -24.21 8.71
CA PRO A 291 11.13 -24.99 9.36
C PRO A 291 12.28 -24.15 9.89
N LEU A 292 12.33 -22.84 9.57
CA LEU A 292 13.37 -21.90 10.00
C LEU A 292 12.95 -21.10 11.24
N VAL A 293 11.74 -21.29 11.75
CA VAL A 293 11.20 -20.55 12.90
C VAL A 293 11.72 -21.18 14.19
N ASP A 294 12.98 -20.97 14.44
CA ASP A 294 13.67 -21.38 15.68
C ASP A 294 14.71 -20.31 15.98
N ARG A 295 14.91 -19.99 17.25
CA ARG A 295 15.88 -18.98 17.68
C ARG A 295 17.28 -19.22 17.11
N ARG A 296 17.66 -20.48 16.90
CA ARG A 296 18.96 -20.87 16.32
C ARG A 296 19.01 -20.80 14.81
N LYS A 297 17.82 -20.81 14.14
CA LYS A 297 17.70 -20.86 12.68
C LYS A 297 17.17 -19.57 12.05
N VAL A 298 16.56 -18.68 12.86
CA VAL A 298 15.93 -17.44 12.37
C VAL A 298 16.87 -16.59 11.52
N ALA A 299 18.15 -16.58 11.83
CA ALA A 299 19.15 -15.88 11.03
C ALA A 299 19.25 -16.38 9.57
N ARG A 300 18.86 -17.64 9.29
CA ARG A 300 18.81 -18.20 7.93
C ARG A 300 17.56 -17.78 7.16
N LEU A 301 16.52 -17.36 7.88
CA LEU A 301 15.32 -16.80 7.29
C LEU A 301 15.54 -15.36 6.85
N MET A 302 16.33 -14.61 7.61
CA MET A 302 16.54 -13.18 7.41
C MET A 302 17.32 -12.90 6.13
N ASP A 303 16.93 -11.81 5.46
CA ASP A 303 17.64 -11.29 4.30
C ASP A 303 19.14 -11.06 4.64
N PRO A 304 20.07 -11.68 3.91
CA PRO A 304 21.50 -11.50 4.18
C PRO A 304 21.96 -10.03 4.15
N ARG A 305 21.25 -9.17 3.42
CA ARG A 305 21.52 -7.73 3.34
C ARG A 305 21.26 -6.99 4.65
N LEU A 306 20.51 -7.61 5.58
CA LEU A 306 20.21 -7.08 6.93
C LEU A 306 21.23 -7.52 8.00
N LYS A 307 22.28 -8.26 7.62
CA LYS A 307 23.25 -8.78 8.57
C LYS A 307 23.85 -7.67 9.44
N GLY A 308 23.78 -7.84 10.75
CA GLY A 308 24.31 -6.88 11.72
C GLY A 308 23.38 -5.72 12.08
N GLN A 309 22.18 -5.64 11.49
CA GLN A 309 21.22 -4.55 11.72
C GLN A 309 20.10 -4.91 12.72
N PHE A 310 20.00 -6.16 13.13
CA PHE A 310 18.98 -6.65 14.07
C PHE A 310 19.58 -7.62 15.07
N ASN A 311 18.94 -7.79 16.22
CA ASN A 311 19.25 -8.88 17.13
C ASN A 311 18.28 -10.07 16.95
N SER A 312 18.71 -11.26 17.40
CA SER A 312 17.92 -12.50 17.22
C SER A 312 16.55 -12.44 17.91
N LYS A 313 16.38 -11.64 18.97
CA LYS A 313 15.08 -11.49 19.65
C LYS A 313 14.11 -10.70 18.77
N GLN A 314 14.55 -9.55 18.24
CA GLN A 314 13.75 -8.72 17.33
C GLN A 314 13.34 -9.49 16.06
N ALA A 315 14.32 -10.19 15.44
CA ALA A 315 14.05 -10.99 14.26
C ALA A 315 13.00 -12.07 14.54
N LEU A 316 13.12 -12.79 15.66
CA LEU A 316 12.18 -13.83 16.04
C LEU A 316 10.78 -13.25 16.33
N GLN A 317 10.70 -12.11 17.01
CA GLN A 317 9.44 -11.41 17.25
C GLN A 317 8.74 -11.04 15.92
N ALA A 318 9.49 -10.41 15.00
CA ALA A 318 8.94 -10.02 13.69
C ALA A 318 8.46 -11.24 12.87
N VAL A 319 9.21 -12.34 12.91
CA VAL A 319 8.82 -13.59 12.24
C VAL A 319 7.57 -14.20 12.89
N HIS A 320 7.45 -14.17 14.21
CA HIS A 320 6.25 -14.67 14.91
C HIS A 320 5.01 -13.82 14.58
N VAL A 321 5.15 -12.51 14.52
CA VAL A 321 4.07 -11.60 14.06
C VAL A 321 3.64 -11.97 12.64
N ALA A 322 4.60 -12.15 11.72
CA ALA A 322 4.28 -12.54 10.35
C ALA A 322 3.52 -13.88 10.29
N LEU A 323 3.97 -14.88 11.05
CA LEU A 323 3.38 -16.22 11.03
C LEU A 323 2.02 -16.29 11.71
N SER A 324 1.76 -15.49 12.75
CA SER A 324 0.43 -15.42 13.37
C SER A 324 -0.64 -14.93 12.38
N CYS A 325 -0.24 -14.07 11.44
CA CYS A 325 -1.11 -13.62 10.35
C CYS A 325 -1.42 -14.73 9.33
N LEU A 326 -0.62 -15.79 9.27
CA LEU A 326 -0.66 -16.84 8.25
C LEU A 326 -1.32 -18.13 8.73
N ASP A 327 -2.08 -18.06 9.81
CA ASP A 327 -2.85 -19.23 10.26
C ASP A 327 -3.83 -19.67 9.16
N ARG A 328 -4.00 -20.99 9.02
CA ARG A 328 -4.96 -21.56 8.04
C ARG A 328 -6.39 -21.22 8.39
N GLU A 329 -6.69 -21.24 9.68
CA GLU A 329 -8.01 -20.90 10.20
C GLU A 329 -8.12 -19.37 10.34
N PRO A 330 -9.03 -18.71 9.60
CA PRO A 330 -9.16 -17.24 9.63
C PRO A 330 -9.43 -16.67 11.02
N SER A 331 -10.17 -17.40 11.86
CA SER A 331 -10.51 -16.99 13.24
C SER A 331 -9.31 -17.00 14.19
N CYS A 332 -8.24 -17.74 13.86
CA CYS A 332 -7.01 -17.80 14.65
C CYS A 332 -6.03 -16.67 14.30
N ARG A 333 -6.26 -15.92 13.20
CA ARG A 333 -5.44 -14.77 12.84
C ARG A 333 -5.75 -13.58 13.75
N PRO A 334 -4.74 -12.84 14.21
CA PRO A 334 -4.96 -11.61 14.97
C PRO A 334 -5.65 -10.55 14.12
N SER A 335 -6.33 -9.58 14.74
CA SER A 335 -6.74 -8.37 14.02
C SER A 335 -5.50 -7.56 13.64
N ILE A 336 -5.59 -6.77 12.57
CA ILE A 336 -4.46 -5.92 12.13
C ILE A 336 -4.04 -4.90 13.22
N LYS A 337 -4.96 -4.52 14.11
CA LYS A 337 -4.66 -3.66 15.27
C LYS A 337 -3.68 -4.35 16.24
N VAL A 338 -3.94 -5.62 16.56
CA VAL A 338 -3.03 -6.43 17.41
C VAL A 338 -1.67 -6.62 16.74
N VAL A 339 -1.67 -6.82 15.42
CA VAL A 339 -0.43 -6.89 14.63
C VAL A 339 0.36 -5.60 14.72
N LEU A 340 -0.31 -4.44 14.57
CA LEU A 340 0.31 -3.13 14.69
C LEU A 340 0.94 -2.91 16.06
N GLU A 341 0.19 -3.17 17.13
CA GLU A 341 0.67 -3.06 18.51
C GLU A 341 1.92 -3.94 18.75
N ALA A 342 1.94 -5.15 18.19
CA ALA A 342 3.09 -6.05 18.31
C ALA A 342 4.31 -5.56 17.52
N LEU A 343 4.12 -4.95 16.34
CA LEU A 343 5.22 -4.38 15.54
C LEU A 343 5.84 -3.14 16.19
N GLU A 344 5.04 -2.31 16.86
CA GLU A 344 5.50 -1.11 17.55
C GLU A 344 6.33 -1.42 18.81
N GLN A 345 6.37 -2.67 19.24
CA GLN A 345 7.18 -3.14 20.37
C GLN A 345 8.52 -3.78 19.97
N ILE A 346 8.80 -3.91 18.67
CA ILE A 346 10.05 -4.47 18.14
C ILE A 346 11.13 -3.39 18.04
#